data_2c2f9311cfbdb79d7be332c1b6079fa5
#
_entry.id   2c2f9311cfbdb79d7be332c1b6079fa5
#
_cell.length_a   1.000
_cell.length_b   1.000
_cell.length_c   1.000
_cell.angle_alpha   90.00
_cell.angle_beta   90.00
_cell.angle_gamma   90.00
#
_symmetry.space_group_name_H-M   'P 1'
#
loop_
_entity.id
_entity.type
_entity.pdbx_description
1 polymer ?
#
loop_
_entity_poly.entity_id
_entity_poly.type
_entity_poly.pdbx_seq_one_letter_code
_entity_poly.pdbx_strand_id
1 'polypeptide(L)'
;GAIQFGKTFNKIGSFVASVQYNDYGDFYYSDETGIQESTMFSVSDYVINIGWGRHLSKQLSIGANLKFAGLQHENNSSFAIAADVAATYINNSNWVFSVVARNIGSELSNNYQSWRNELPFSMLLGASKKLEHLPLTFIFVYDNLQKWDLSYDDPLDLENNYDPMTGTMKKKSKIDAFADNFFRHMVVAGELNLGKNLVLRVGY
;
A
#
# COMPACT_ATOMS: atom_id res chain seq x y z
N GLY A 1 -0.84 19.22 2.47
CA GLY A 1 -0.66 19.32 3.93
C GLY A 1 -1.39 18.24 4.70
N ALA A 2 -0.97 17.95 5.96
CA ALA A 2 -1.63 16.96 6.80
C ALA A 2 -1.70 17.43 8.25
N ILE A 3 -2.80 17.09 8.92
CA ILE A 3 -3.01 17.29 10.35
C ILE A 3 -3.48 15.97 10.95
N GLN A 4 -2.91 15.60 12.10
CA GLN A 4 -3.29 14.38 12.80
C GLN A 4 -3.44 14.66 14.29
N PHE A 5 -4.46 14.08 14.89
CA PHE A 5 -4.71 14.09 16.33
C PHE A 5 -4.95 12.67 16.84
N GLY A 6 -4.37 12.33 17.99
CA GLY A 6 -4.54 11.01 18.59
C GLY A 6 -4.77 11.11 20.09
N LYS A 7 -5.60 10.23 20.62
CA LYS A 7 -5.90 10.11 22.06
C LYS A 7 -6.07 8.66 22.47
N THR A 8 -5.41 8.29 23.57
CA THR A 8 -5.53 6.97 24.18
C THR A 8 -6.48 7.02 25.38
N PHE A 9 -7.37 6.04 25.45
CA PHE A 9 -8.30 5.82 26.57
C PHE A 9 -8.03 4.46 27.18
N ASN A 10 -7.89 4.39 28.49
CA ASN A 10 -7.42 3.19 29.22
C ASN A 10 -8.27 1.93 28.99
N LYS A 11 -9.58 2.07 28.70
CA LYS A 11 -10.49 0.92 28.59
C LYS A 11 -10.89 0.56 27.16
N ILE A 12 -10.89 1.54 26.26
CA ILE A 12 -11.44 1.37 24.89
C ILE A 12 -10.39 1.39 23.80
N GLY A 13 -9.14 1.80 24.11
CA GLY A 13 -8.03 1.83 23.16
C GLY A 13 -7.63 3.24 22.72
N SER A 14 -6.85 3.31 21.70
CA SER A 14 -6.35 4.55 21.10
C SER A 14 -7.14 4.90 19.85
N PHE A 15 -7.48 6.17 19.71
CA PHE A 15 -8.12 6.73 18.53
C PHE A 15 -7.19 7.71 17.86
N VAL A 16 -7.23 7.74 16.54
CA VAL A 16 -6.50 8.69 15.70
C VAL A 16 -7.48 9.25 14.68
N ALA A 17 -7.46 10.54 14.48
CA ALA A 17 -8.13 11.21 13.37
C ALA A 17 -7.09 12.00 12.59
N SER A 18 -7.11 11.91 11.28
CA SER A 18 -6.24 12.71 10.41
C SER A 18 -6.96 13.19 9.18
N VAL A 19 -6.54 14.35 8.72
CA VAL A 19 -6.95 14.93 7.44
C VAL A 19 -5.70 15.22 6.65
N GLN A 20 -5.65 14.76 5.43
CA GLN A 20 -4.62 15.06 4.47
C GLN A 20 -5.26 15.74 3.27
N TYR A 21 -4.65 16.82 2.80
CA TYR A 21 -5.04 17.55 1.60
C TYR A 21 -3.80 17.74 0.74
N ASN A 22 -3.90 17.37 -0.52
CA ASN A 22 -2.88 17.59 -1.52
C ASN A 22 -3.48 18.47 -2.63
N ASP A 23 -2.78 19.54 -2.94
CA ASP A 23 -3.03 20.42 -4.06
C ASP A 23 -1.89 20.20 -5.05
N TYR A 24 -2.24 19.81 -6.27
CA TYR A 24 -1.28 19.55 -7.34
C TYR A 24 -1.05 20.78 -8.23
N GLY A 25 -1.77 21.89 -7.93
CA GLY A 25 -1.71 23.14 -8.68
C GLY A 25 -2.57 23.14 -9.92
N ASP A 26 -2.31 24.14 -10.76
CA ASP A 26 -3.05 24.38 -11.98
C ASP A 26 -2.31 23.85 -13.20
N PHE A 27 -3.05 23.23 -14.11
CA PHE A 27 -2.56 22.66 -15.36
C PHE A 27 -3.22 23.35 -16.53
N TYR A 28 -2.46 23.56 -17.61
CA TYR A 28 -3.00 24.05 -18.86
C TYR A 28 -3.56 22.92 -19.70
N TYR A 29 -4.66 23.18 -20.37
CA TYR A 29 -5.11 22.29 -21.45
C TYR A 29 -4.12 22.34 -22.60
N SER A 30 -3.94 21.21 -23.25
CA SER A 30 -3.18 21.11 -24.49
C SER A 30 -4.03 20.42 -25.54
N ASP A 31 -3.98 20.90 -26.77
CA ASP A 31 -4.62 20.24 -27.90
C ASP A 31 -3.79 18.98 -28.36
N GLU A 32 -4.32 18.27 -29.33
CA GLU A 32 -3.64 17.07 -29.91
C GLU A 32 -2.30 17.40 -30.55
N THR A 33 -2.02 18.66 -30.86
CA THR A 33 -0.73 19.12 -31.43
C THR A 33 0.25 19.57 -30.36
N GLY A 34 -0.15 19.54 -29.07
CA GLY A 34 0.67 19.97 -27.94
C GLY A 34 0.70 21.47 -27.71
N ILE A 35 -0.14 22.24 -28.40
CA ILE A 35 -0.29 23.68 -28.17
C ILE A 35 -1.08 23.89 -26.90
N GLN A 36 -0.50 24.65 -25.97
CA GLN A 36 -1.17 24.98 -24.71
C GLN A 36 -2.29 26.01 -24.94
N GLU A 37 -3.45 25.71 -24.36
CA GLU A 37 -4.57 26.66 -24.30
C GLU A 37 -4.38 27.66 -23.14
N SER A 38 -5.10 28.77 -23.20
CA SER A 38 -5.12 29.76 -22.11
C SER A 38 -5.98 29.32 -20.91
N THR A 39 -6.76 28.26 -21.08
CA THR A 39 -7.63 27.70 -20.05
C THR A 39 -6.84 26.79 -19.10
N MET A 40 -7.07 26.92 -17.79
CA MET A 40 -6.43 26.11 -16.75
C MET A 40 -7.47 25.31 -15.98
N PHE A 41 -7.02 24.17 -15.44
CA PHE A 41 -7.79 23.38 -14.49
C PHE A 41 -6.93 23.03 -13.27
N SER A 42 -7.55 22.83 -12.11
CA SER A 42 -6.86 22.43 -10.88
C SER A 42 -7.13 20.97 -10.54
N VAL A 43 -6.18 20.37 -9.85
CA VAL A 43 -6.27 18.99 -9.34
C VAL A 43 -5.98 19.00 -7.85
N SER A 44 -6.85 18.41 -7.06
CA SER A 44 -6.66 18.25 -5.63
C SER A 44 -7.26 16.94 -5.13
N ASP A 45 -6.69 16.40 -4.06
CA ASP A 45 -7.26 15.29 -3.32
C ASP A 45 -7.29 15.56 -1.81
N TYR A 46 -8.19 14.87 -1.13
CA TYR A 46 -8.24 14.87 0.31
C TYR A 46 -8.55 13.48 0.84
N VAL A 47 -7.96 13.15 1.99
CA VAL A 47 -8.23 11.90 2.70
C VAL A 47 -8.47 12.21 4.17
N ILE A 48 -9.62 11.74 4.68
CA ILE A 48 -9.95 11.77 6.09
C ILE A 48 -9.83 10.34 6.62
N ASN A 49 -9.04 10.15 7.69
CA ASN A 49 -8.87 8.85 8.32
C ASN A 49 -9.35 8.92 9.77
N ILE A 50 -10.05 7.86 10.20
CA ILE A 50 -10.44 7.62 11.59
C ILE A 50 -9.94 6.23 11.95
N GLY A 51 -8.90 6.17 12.78
CA GLY A 51 -8.27 4.95 13.23
C GLY A 51 -8.60 4.62 14.68
N TRP A 52 -8.69 3.33 14.97
CA TRP A 52 -8.83 2.78 16.29
C TRP A 52 -7.91 1.58 16.46
N GLY A 53 -7.30 1.46 17.64
CA GLY A 53 -6.46 0.33 17.98
C GLY A 53 -6.50 0.00 19.47
N ARG A 54 -6.43 -1.30 19.77
CA ARG A 54 -6.51 -1.80 21.14
C ARG A 54 -5.66 -3.05 21.34
N HIS A 55 -5.03 -3.16 22.52
CA HIS A 55 -4.49 -4.41 23.01
C HIS A 55 -5.62 -5.29 23.56
N LEU A 56 -5.81 -6.48 22.99
CA LEU A 56 -6.72 -7.50 23.51
C LEU A 56 -6.08 -8.31 24.63
N SER A 57 -4.76 -8.51 24.54
CA SER A 57 -3.94 -9.15 25.54
C SER A 57 -2.54 -8.53 25.56
N LYS A 58 -1.63 -9.02 26.41
CA LYS A 58 -0.22 -8.60 26.41
C LYS A 58 0.48 -8.90 25.07
N GLN A 59 -0.01 -9.87 24.33
CA GLN A 59 0.60 -10.35 23.10
C GLN A 59 -0.18 -9.97 21.84
N LEU A 60 -1.49 -9.75 21.93
CA LEU A 60 -2.37 -9.53 20.78
C LEU A 60 -2.93 -8.11 20.77
N SER A 61 -2.74 -7.44 19.66
CA SER A 61 -3.31 -6.12 19.35
C SER A 61 -4.15 -6.19 18.08
N ILE A 62 -5.22 -5.42 18.04
CA ILE A 62 -6.04 -5.24 16.84
C ILE A 62 -6.20 -3.77 16.54
N GLY A 63 -6.44 -3.46 15.28
CA GLY A 63 -6.73 -2.11 14.82
C GLY A 63 -7.65 -2.11 13.61
N ALA A 64 -8.35 -1.00 13.46
CA ALA A 64 -9.16 -0.70 12.30
C ALA A 64 -9.01 0.78 11.93
N ASN A 65 -9.15 1.09 10.65
CA ASN A 65 -9.12 2.45 10.14
C ASN A 65 -10.23 2.61 9.11
N LEU A 66 -10.95 3.71 9.18
CA LEU A 66 -11.96 4.11 8.21
C LEU A 66 -11.42 5.30 7.43
N LYS A 67 -11.48 5.23 6.11
CA LYS A 67 -10.96 6.23 5.18
C LYS A 67 -12.09 6.80 4.34
N PHE A 68 -12.09 8.10 4.20
CA PHE A 68 -12.92 8.85 3.26
C PHE A 68 -11.98 9.61 2.33
N ALA A 69 -12.01 9.28 1.06
CA ALA A 69 -11.14 9.89 0.05
C ALA A 69 -11.98 10.61 -0.98
N GLY A 70 -11.58 11.81 -1.34
CA GLY A 70 -12.16 12.56 -2.44
C GLY A 70 -11.08 13.09 -3.36
N LEU A 71 -11.33 13.00 -4.65
CA LEU A 71 -10.51 13.53 -5.72
C LEU A 71 -11.33 14.52 -6.52
N GLN A 72 -10.76 15.69 -6.76
CA GLN A 72 -11.30 16.67 -7.71
C GLN A 72 -10.25 16.90 -8.80
N HIS A 73 -10.70 16.77 -10.02
CA HIS A 73 -9.88 16.99 -11.20
C HIS A 73 -10.75 17.71 -12.23
N GLU A 74 -10.41 18.96 -12.54
CA GLU A 74 -11.20 19.80 -13.44
C GLU A 74 -12.66 19.96 -12.93
N ASN A 75 -13.64 19.63 -13.77
CA ASN A 75 -15.08 19.65 -13.45
C ASN A 75 -15.59 18.31 -12.89
N ASN A 76 -14.70 17.33 -12.75
CA ASN A 76 -15.07 16.00 -12.31
C ASN A 76 -14.64 15.74 -10.87
N SER A 77 -15.42 14.97 -10.16
CA SER A 77 -15.11 14.56 -8.79
C SER A 77 -15.38 13.08 -8.60
N SER A 78 -14.58 12.45 -7.76
CA SER A 78 -14.85 11.11 -7.27
C SER A 78 -14.76 11.08 -5.74
N PHE A 79 -15.53 10.19 -5.15
CA PHE A 79 -15.56 9.98 -3.71
C PHE A 79 -15.57 8.49 -3.40
N ALA A 80 -14.70 8.06 -2.46
CA ALA A 80 -14.53 6.69 -2.08
C ALA A 80 -14.56 6.53 -0.55
N ILE A 81 -15.02 5.36 -0.10
CA ILE A 81 -14.94 4.92 1.28
C ILE A 81 -14.20 3.59 1.35
N ALA A 82 -13.28 3.48 2.29
CA ALA A 82 -12.52 2.25 2.53
C ALA A 82 -12.28 2.02 4.02
N ALA A 83 -12.11 0.76 4.38
CA ALA A 83 -11.68 0.35 5.70
C ALA A 83 -10.39 -0.47 5.62
N ASP A 84 -9.55 -0.34 6.66
CA ASP A 84 -8.43 -1.25 6.90
C ASP A 84 -8.67 -1.97 8.21
N VAL A 85 -8.21 -3.21 8.29
CA VAL A 85 -8.19 -3.98 9.54
C VAL A 85 -6.82 -4.63 9.70
N ALA A 86 -6.36 -4.71 10.95
CA ALA A 86 -5.06 -5.28 11.26
C ALA A 86 -5.09 -6.03 12.58
N ALA A 87 -4.27 -7.07 12.67
CA ALA A 87 -3.94 -7.73 13.92
C ALA A 87 -2.43 -7.93 14.01
N THR A 88 -1.89 -7.78 15.22
CA THR A 88 -0.46 -7.98 15.51
C THR A 88 -0.31 -8.86 16.75
N TYR A 89 0.48 -9.90 16.61
CA TYR A 89 0.83 -10.81 17.69
C TYR A 89 2.32 -10.71 18.01
N ILE A 90 2.64 -10.50 19.29
CA ILE A 90 4.02 -10.38 19.80
C ILE A 90 4.30 -11.60 20.68
N ASN A 91 5.27 -12.40 20.27
CA ASN A 91 5.73 -13.56 21.02
C ASN A 91 6.77 -13.13 22.08
N ASN A 92 6.91 -13.95 23.14
CA ASN A 92 7.89 -13.75 24.21
C ASN A 92 9.37 -13.82 23.72
N SER A 93 9.61 -14.38 22.55
CA SER A 93 10.94 -14.46 21.92
C SER A 93 11.23 -13.33 20.94
N ASN A 94 10.61 -12.16 21.10
CA ASN A 94 10.80 -10.96 20.25
C ASN A 94 10.43 -11.17 18.77
N TRP A 95 9.56 -12.12 18.46
CA TRP A 95 8.91 -12.21 17.17
C TRP A 95 7.63 -11.37 17.18
N VAL A 96 7.42 -10.64 16.11
CA VAL A 96 6.18 -9.91 15.84
C VAL A 96 5.61 -10.44 14.53
N PHE A 97 4.35 -10.87 14.57
CA PHE A 97 3.59 -11.29 13.38
C PHE A 97 2.42 -10.34 13.19
N SER A 98 2.19 -9.93 11.97
CA SER A 98 1.10 -9.01 11.64
C SER A 98 0.35 -9.49 10.40
N VAL A 99 -0.96 -9.29 10.40
CA VAL A 99 -1.83 -9.42 9.23
C VAL A 99 -2.57 -8.11 9.04
N VAL A 100 -2.64 -7.66 7.81
CA VAL A 100 -3.32 -6.41 7.46
C VAL A 100 -4.13 -6.64 6.20
N ALA A 101 -5.39 -6.22 6.20
CA ALA A 101 -6.20 -6.06 5.00
C ALA A 101 -6.50 -4.58 4.83
N ARG A 102 -6.16 -4.03 3.66
CA ARG A 102 -6.27 -2.60 3.35
C ARG A 102 -7.24 -2.34 2.22
N ASN A 103 -7.85 -1.15 2.26
CA ASN A 103 -8.72 -0.62 1.22
C ASN A 103 -9.93 -1.53 0.91
N ILE A 104 -10.52 -2.10 1.96
CA ILE A 104 -11.79 -2.84 1.88
C ILE A 104 -12.90 -1.80 1.68
N GLY A 105 -13.36 -1.61 0.46
CA GLY A 105 -14.34 -0.56 0.18
C GLY A 105 -14.63 -0.40 -1.30
N SER A 106 -15.25 0.71 -1.63
CA SER A 106 -15.57 1.04 -3.01
C SER A 106 -15.65 2.55 -3.25
N GLU A 107 -15.53 2.92 -4.51
CA GLU A 107 -15.89 4.24 -4.98
C GLU A 107 -17.41 4.41 -4.91
N LEU A 108 -17.88 5.49 -4.26
CA LEU A 108 -19.30 5.75 -4.05
C LEU A 108 -19.88 6.62 -5.16
N SER A 109 -19.14 7.59 -5.64
CA SER A 109 -19.52 8.44 -6.76
C SER A 109 -18.33 8.73 -7.65
N ASN A 110 -18.57 8.78 -8.95
CA ASN A 110 -17.58 9.08 -9.96
C ASN A 110 -18.28 9.77 -11.14
N ASN A 111 -17.93 11.03 -11.37
CA ASN A 111 -18.47 11.81 -12.48
C ASN A 111 -17.63 11.68 -13.76
N TYR A 112 -16.51 10.94 -13.70
CA TYR A 112 -15.59 10.80 -14.84
C TYR A 112 -16.15 9.94 -15.96
N GLN A 113 -16.81 8.83 -15.61
CA GLN A 113 -17.39 7.89 -16.60
C GLN A 113 -18.36 6.90 -15.94
N SER A 114 -19.01 6.07 -16.79
CA SER A 114 -19.95 5.02 -16.36
C SER A 114 -19.30 3.84 -15.61
N TRP A 115 -18.01 3.87 -15.32
CA TRP A 115 -17.25 2.80 -14.70
C TRP A 115 -16.87 3.19 -13.28
N ARG A 116 -17.18 2.33 -12.33
CA ARG A 116 -16.64 2.42 -10.99
C ARG A 116 -15.24 1.84 -10.97
N ASN A 117 -14.27 2.59 -10.45
CA ASN A 117 -12.95 2.06 -10.22
C ASN A 117 -12.95 1.23 -8.94
N GLU A 118 -12.38 0.03 -9.02
CA GLU A 118 -12.14 -0.78 -7.83
C GLU A 118 -11.02 -0.15 -7.02
N LEU A 119 -11.22 -0.06 -5.71
CA LEU A 119 -10.14 0.38 -4.82
C LEU A 119 -9.02 -0.69 -4.79
N PRO A 120 -7.77 -0.29 -4.62
CA PRO A 120 -6.64 -1.20 -4.58
C PRO A 120 -6.63 -2.00 -3.27
N PHE A 121 -7.56 -2.96 -3.16
CA PHE A 121 -7.59 -3.90 -2.04
C PHE A 121 -6.28 -4.66 -1.96
N SER A 122 -5.68 -4.74 -0.77
CA SER A 122 -4.48 -5.55 -0.55
C SER A 122 -4.48 -6.25 0.81
N MET A 123 -3.92 -7.44 0.83
CA MET A 123 -3.66 -8.22 2.04
C MET A 123 -2.17 -8.45 2.20
N LEU A 124 -1.68 -8.22 3.44
CA LEU A 124 -0.27 -8.36 3.79
C LEU A 124 -0.10 -9.27 5.00
N LEU A 125 0.97 -10.05 4.99
CA LEU A 125 1.51 -10.71 6.18
C LEU A 125 2.87 -10.12 6.48
N GLY A 126 3.11 -9.80 7.74
CA GLY A 126 4.39 -9.31 8.22
C GLY A 126 4.96 -10.21 9.31
N ALA A 127 6.26 -10.41 9.28
CA ALA A 127 7.00 -11.01 10.38
C ALA A 127 8.25 -10.19 10.66
N SER A 128 8.53 -9.90 11.92
CA SER A 128 9.79 -9.29 12.29
C SER A 128 10.41 -9.96 13.51
N LYS A 129 11.74 -9.96 13.55
CA LYS A 129 12.53 -10.52 14.64
C LYS A 129 13.58 -9.52 15.08
N LYS A 130 13.47 -9.05 16.31
CA LYS A 130 14.53 -8.30 16.96
C LYS A 130 15.52 -9.26 17.61
N LEU A 131 16.80 -9.11 17.29
CA LEU A 131 17.86 -9.89 17.89
C LEU A 131 18.14 -9.44 19.34
N GLU A 132 18.41 -10.38 20.23
CA GLU A 132 18.59 -10.08 21.67
C GLU A 132 19.91 -9.39 21.96
N HIS A 133 20.96 -9.76 21.24
CA HIS A 133 22.34 -9.30 21.50
C HIS A 133 22.85 -8.29 20.47
N LEU A 134 22.06 -7.99 19.45
CA LEU A 134 22.39 -7.03 18.41
C LEU A 134 21.26 -6.02 18.25
N PRO A 135 21.56 -4.76 18.03
CA PRO A 135 20.55 -3.73 17.79
C PRO A 135 19.93 -3.83 16.39
N LEU A 136 19.72 -5.08 15.92
CA LEU A 136 19.26 -5.40 14.58
C LEU A 136 17.88 -6.08 14.64
N THR A 137 16.97 -5.62 13.78
CA THR A 137 15.66 -6.21 13.56
C THR A 137 15.56 -6.63 12.08
N PHE A 138 15.26 -7.89 11.83
CA PHE A 138 14.87 -8.36 10.50
C PHE A 138 13.37 -8.19 10.31
N ILE A 139 12.97 -7.79 9.11
CA ILE A 139 11.58 -7.57 8.75
C ILE A 139 11.32 -8.29 7.43
N PHE A 140 10.26 -9.09 7.40
CA PHE A 140 9.77 -9.78 6.23
C PHE A 140 8.31 -9.40 6.03
N VAL A 141 7.96 -8.96 4.83
CA VAL A 141 6.58 -8.69 4.45
C VAL A 141 6.26 -9.49 3.20
N TYR A 142 5.12 -10.14 3.20
CA TYR A 142 4.54 -10.79 2.05
C TYR A 142 3.28 -9.99 1.67
N ASP A 143 3.39 -9.27 0.57
CA ASP A 143 2.36 -8.33 0.11
C ASP A 143 1.50 -8.94 -1.01
N ASN A 144 0.36 -8.32 -1.26
CA ASN A 144 -0.56 -8.67 -2.35
C ASN A 144 -1.04 -10.14 -2.33
N LEU A 145 -1.33 -10.69 -1.12
CA LEU A 145 -1.83 -12.07 -0.98
C LEU A 145 -3.11 -12.36 -1.78
N GLN A 146 -3.91 -11.34 -2.09
CA GLN A 146 -5.16 -11.47 -2.84
C GLN A 146 -4.93 -11.75 -4.33
N LYS A 147 -3.74 -11.49 -4.86
CA LYS A 147 -3.40 -11.67 -6.27
C LYS A 147 -2.10 -12.46 -6.38
N TRP A 148 -2.20 -13.76 -6.68
CA TRP A 148 -1.02 -14.62 -6.76
C TRP A 148 -0.09 -14.26 -7.92
N ASP A 149 -0.65 -13.96 -9.10
CA ASP A 149 0.15 -13.66 -10.29
C ASP A 149 0.42 -12.16 -10.39
N LEU A 150 1.65 -11.75 -10.05
CA LEU A 150 2.19 -10.41 -10.21
C LEU A 150 3.14 -10.31 -11.41
N SER A 151 3.23 -11.36 -12.24
CA SER A 151 4.07 -11.32 -13.43
C SER A 151 3.47 -10.36 -14.46
N TYR A 152 4.34 -9.63 -15.11
CA TYR A 152 4.04 -8.87 -16.32
C TYR A 152 4.99 -9.34 -17.39
N ASP A 153 4.44 -9.96 -18.42
CA ASP A 153 5.18 -10.31 -19.60
C ASP A 153 5.01 -9.19 -20.62
N ASP A 154 6.08 -8.45 -20.88
CA ASP A 154 6.06 -7.38 -21.88
C ASP A 154 5.89 -8.01 -23.28
N PRO A 155 4.79 -7.74 -23.99
CA PRO A 155 4.58 -8.27 -25.33
C PRO A 155 5.57 -7.71 -26.36
N LEU A 156 6.29 -6.63 -26.04
CA LEU A 156 7.29 -6.04 -26.92
C LEU A 156 8.71 -6.59 -26.65
N ASP A 157 8.93 -7.30 -25.54
CA ASP A 157 10.20 -7.94 -25.23
C ASP A 157 10.32 -9.29 -25.96
N LEU A 158 10.54 -9.21 -27.29
CA LEU A 158 10.69 -10.38 -28.15
C LEU A 158 12.00 -11.15 -27.88
N GLU A 159 13.03 -10.49 -27.37
CA GLU A 159 14.33 -11.11 -27.12
C GLU A 159 14.30 -12.12 -25.98
N ASN A 160 13.57 -11.82 -24.90
CA ASN A 160 13.45 -12.68 -23.74
C ASN A 160 12.29 -13.69 -23.86
N ASN A 161 11.21 -13.30 -24.51
CA ASN A 161 9.96 -14.05 -24.56
C ASN A 161 9.77 -14.90 -25.80
N TYR A 162 10.63 -14.75 -26.82
CA TYR A 162 10.50 -15.45 -28.11
C TYR A 162 11.67 -16.41 -28.35
N ASP A 163 11.36 -17.62 -28.83
CA ASP A 163 12.35 -18.56 -29.32
C ASP A 163 12.43 -18.47 -30.84
N PRO A 164 13.52 -17.92 -31.39
CA PRO A 164 13.65 -17.73 -32.85
C PRO A 164 13.75 -19.06 -33.62
N MET A 165 14.09 -20.18 -32.97
CA MET A 165 14.21 -21.47 -33.61
C MET A 165 12.86 -22.18 -33.76
N THR A 166 11.99 -22.05 -32.80
CA THR A 166 10.68 -22.71 -32.78
C THR A 166 9.53 -21.80 -33.21
N GLY A 167 9.77 -20.49 -33.30
CA GLY A 167 8.73 -19.50 -33.61
C GLY A 167 7.67 -19.34 -32.54
N THR A 168 7.93 -19.79 -31.31
CA THR A 168 6.96 -19.80 -30.21
C THR A 168 7.46 -18.98 -29.01
N MET A 169 6.51 -18.52 -28.19
CA MET A 169 6.85 -17.90 -26.90
C MET A 169 7.52 -18.90 -25.97
N LYS A 170 8.64 -18.52 -25.39
CA LYS A 170 9.32 -19.32 -24.36
C LYS A 170 8.40 -19.48 -23.16
N LYS A 171 8.07 -20.71 -22.79
CA LYS A 171 7.33 -20.98 -21.54
C LYS A 171 8.33 -21.12 -20.41
N LYS A 172 8.20 -20.28 -19.39
CA LYS A 172 8.93 -20.45 -18.13
C LYS A 172 8.62 -21.83 -17.52
N SER A 173 9.60 -22.47 -16.91
CA SER A 173 9.34 -23.66 -16.11
C SER A 173 8.31 -23.33 -15.01
N LYS A 174 7.48 -24.33 -14.65
CA LYS A 174 6.49 -24.11 -13.57
C LYS A 174 7.16 -23.75 -12.23
N ILE A 175 8.36 -24.27 -11.99
CA ILE A 175 9.13 -23.95 -10.77
C ILE A 175 9.66 -22.52 -10.82
N ASP A 176 10.19 -22.08 -11.97
CA ASP A 176 10.70 -20.73 -12.17
C ASP A 176 9.58 -19.68 -12.06
N ALA A 177 8.42 -19.98 -12.66
CA ALA A 177 7.24 -19.12 -12.57
C ALA A 177 6.71 -19.01 -11.12
N PHE A 178 6.71 -20.12 -10.38
CA PHE A 178 6.33 -20.13 -8.97
C PHE A 178 7.32 -19.32 -8.13
N ALA A 179 8.61 -19.56 -8.30
CA ALA A 179 9.66 -18.84 -7.57
C ALA A 179 9.64 -17.34 -7.87
N ASP A 180 9.53 -16.97 -9.16
CA ASP A 180 9.45 -15.57 -9.59
C ASP A 180 8.25 -14.87 -8.93
N ASN A 181 7.05 -15.46 -8.98
CA ASN A 181 5.87 -14.91 -8.33
C ASN A 181 6.03 -14.85 -6.80
N PHE A 182 6.56 -15.88 -6.17
CA PHE A 182 6.77 -15.91 -4.73
C PHE A 182 7.68 -14.76 -4.27
N PHE A 183 8.81 -14.55 -4.95
CA PHE A 183 9.74 -13.47 -4.57
C PHE A 183 9.21 -12.06 -4.91
N ARG A 184 8.33 -11.91 -5.90
CA ARG A 184 7.67 -10.62 -6.20
C ARG A 184 6.76 -10.13 -5.07
N HIS A 185 6.26 -11.04 -4.25
CA HIS A 185 5.47 -10.71 -3.06
C HIS A 185 6.32 -10.36 -1.84
N MET A 186 7.61 -10.73 -1.84
CA MET A 186 8.45 -10.59 -0.66
C MET A 186 9.15 -9.24 -0.61
N VAL A 187 9.00 -8.56 0.52
CA VAL A 187 9.83 -7.42 0.90
C VAL A 187 10.65 -7.82 2.11
N VAL A 188 11.97 -7.68 2.00
CA VAL A 188 12.91 -7.99 3.08
C VAL A 188 13.60 -6.71 3.51
N ALA A 189 13.61 -6.44 4.80
CA ALA A 189 14.26 -5.26 5.35
C ALA A 189 15.04 -5.57 6.64
N GLY A 190 16.05 -4.74 6.89
CA GLY A 190 16.79 -4.70 8.13
C GLY A 190 16.72 -3.33 8.78
N GLU A 191 16.52 -3.29 10.08
CA GLU A 191 16.56 -2.08 10.89
C GLU A 191 17.68 -2.19 11.91
N LEU A 192 18.63 -1.26 11.88
CA LEU A 192 19.74 -1.16 12.82
C LEU A 192 19.54 0.06 13.73
N ASN A 193 19.40 -0.19 15.02
CA ASN A 193 19.21 0.83 16.04
C ASN A 193 20.57 1.22 16.65
N LEU A 194 21.13 2.35 16.23
CA LEU A 194 22.41 2.88 16.71
C LEU A 194 22.19 3.88 17.86
N GLY A 195 22.22 3.36 19.08
CA GLY A 195 21.97 4.17 20.27
C GLY A 195 20.49 4.57 20.45
N LYS A 196 20.23 5.75 21.01
CA LYS A 196 18.88 6.19 21.35
C LYS A 196 18.18 6.99 20.23
N ASN A 197 18.94 7.56 19.30
CA ASN A 197 18.44 8.59 18.40
C ASN A 197 18.67 8.31 16.91
N LEU A 198 19.41 7.26 16.55
CA LEU A 198 19.69 6.94 15.15
C LEU A 198 19.16 5.54 14.80
N VAL A 199 18.34 5.49 13.78
CA VAL A 199 17.80 4.26 13.22
C VAL A 199 18.12 4.24 11.73
N LEU A 200 18.84 3.22 11.29
CA LEU A 200 19.10 2.97 9.88
C LEU A 200 18.20 1.83 9.40
N ARG A 201 17.53 2.03 8.28
CA ARG A 201 16.68 1.04 7.63
C ARG A 201 17.14 0.82 6.20
N VAL A 202 17.25 -0.44 5.81
CA VAL A 202 17.55 -0.86 4.45
C VAL A 202 16.57 -1.95 4.09
N GLY A 203 15.96 -1.87 2.92
CA GLY A 203 14.98 -2.83 2.44
C GLY A 203 14.98 -2.95 0.93
N TYR A 204 14.49 -4.09 0.46
CA TYR A 204 14.31 -4.43 -0.96
C TYR A 204 12.95 -5.09 -1.15
#